data_ab1e94e23590e074e985df46cf689bf6
#
_entry.id   ab1e94e23590e074e985df46cf689bf6
#
_cell.length_a   1.000
_cell.length_b   1.000
_cell.length_c   1.000
_cell.angle_alpha   90.00
_cell.angle_beta   90.00
_cell.angle_gamma   90.00
#
_symmetry.space_group_name_H-M   'P 1'
#
loop_
_entity.id
_entity.type
_entity.pdbx_description
1 polymer ?
#
loop_
_entity_poly.entity_id
_entity_poly.type
_entity_poly.pdbx_seq_one_letter_code
_entity_poly.pdbx_strand_id
1 'polypeptide(L)'
;MPDGTEKEFRGKLIIGADGVSSLVAREVRGAEIDPKHTCVAYRAYYSGVKGMNNTLEIHFVKSIMPGYFWIFPAGNGLANVGVGMVMGSMKKANISLQKAMLGIIGQNEMFKERFATAAQVSPIGAWSLPLGSKKRVVHADSVLLVGDAAGLVDPFSGEGIGNALLSGKLAATVADEALSAGDTSSAFLARYDERLWGEISNELSMSYNMQRLGGVEWLLNFVVSKASSSGKAREAISGTFTNKEAKKEYASPLFYLKLFLS
;
A
#
# COMPACT_ATOMS: atom_id res chain seq x y z
N MET A 1 4.59 -26.79 -10.87
CA MET A 1 6.05 -26.79 -11.07
C MET A 1 6.35 -26.18 -12.45
N PRO A 2 7.52 -25.56 -12.71
CA PRO A 2 7.84 -24.98 -14.03
C PRO A 2 7.84 -26.03 -15.15
N ASP A 3 8.02 -27.30 -14.82
CA ASP A 3 8.01 -28.44 -15.73
C ASP A 3 6.61 -29.09 -15.93
N GLY A 4 5.55 -28.47 -15.39
CA GLY A 4 4.18 -28.95 -15.48
C GLY A 4 3.85 -30.11 -14.53
N THR A 5 4.79 -30.54 -13.67
CA THR A 5 4.50 -31.58 -12.69
C THR A 5 3.65 -31.05 -11.54
N GLU A 6 2.63 -31.81 -11.15
CA GLU A 6 1.84 -31.53 -9.96
C GLU A 6 2.45 -32.23 -8.74
N LYS A 7 2.48 -31.51 -7.60
CA LYS A 7 2.87 -32.09 -6.30
C LYS A 7 1.76 -31.85 -5.30
N GLU A 8 1.34 -32.91 -4.63
CA GLU A 8 0.38 -32.83 -3.53
C GLU A 8 1.13 -32.64 -2.21
N PHE A 9 0.67 -31.66 -1.40
CA PHE A 9 1.10 -31.46 -0.02
C PHE A 9 -0.12 -31.57 0.88
N ARG A 10 0.00 -32.30 2.00
CA ARG A 10 -1.05 -32.41 3.01
C ARG A 10 -0.59 -31.78 4.31
N GLY A 11 -1.43 -30.92 4.88
CA GLY A 11 -1.20 -30.25 6.15
C GLY A 11 -2.47 -30.22 6.98
N LYS A 12 -2.35 -30.02 8.29
CA LYS A 12 -3.49 -29.82 9.19
C LYS A 12 -4.03 -28.39 9.11
N LEU A 13 -3.20 -27.42 8.67
CA LEU A 13 -3.53 -26.02 8.52
C LEU A 13 -2.73 -25.42 7.36
N ILE A 14 -3.33 -24.48 6.63
CA ILE A 14 -2.72 -23.75 5.52
C ILE A 14 -2.65 -22.27 5.88
N ILE A 15 -1.51 -21.63 5.65
CA ILE A 15 -1.36 -20.18 5.72
C ILE A 15 -1.18 -19.65 4.29
N GLY A 16 -2.20 -18.94 3.78
CA GLY A 16 -2.16 -18.30 2.48
C GLY A 16 -1.36 -17.00 2.53
N ALA A 17 -0.12 -17.05 2.04
CA ALA A 17 0.81 -15.92 1.92
C ALA A 17 1.21 -15.67 0.45
N ASP A 18 0.31 -16.00 -0.47
CA ASP A 18 0.51 -16.06 -1.92
C ASP A 18 0.13 -14.76 -2.65
N GLY A 19 0.08 -13.64 -1.89
CA GLY A 19 0.01 -12.29 -2.41
C GLY A 19 -1.36 -11.87 -2.97
N VAL A 20 -1.38 -10.80 -3.77
CA VAL A 20 -2.62 -10.21 -4.27
C VAL A 20 -3.45 -11.14 -5.17
N SER A 21 -2.80 -12.07 -5.85
CA SER A 21 -3.45 -13.07 -6.73
C SER A 21 -3.74 -14.39 -6.01
N SER A 22 -3.81 -14.35 -4.68
CA SER A 22 -3.96 -15.50 -3.81
C SER A 22 -5.02 -16.50 -4.29
N LEU A 23 -4.59 -17.73 -4.54
CA LEU A 23 -5.49 -18.86 -4.78
C LEU A 23 -6.17 -19.26 -3.48
N VAL A 24 -5.44 -19.27 -2.37
CA VAL A 24 -5.99 -19.60 -1.04
C VAL A 24 -7.10 -18.62 -0.64
N ALA A 25 -6.88 -17.30 -0.84
CA ALA A 25 -7.91 -16.30 -0.55
C ALA A 25 -9.16 -16.47 -1.43
N ARG A 26 -8.99 -16.93 -2.68
CA ARG A 26 -10.09 -17.19 -3.60
C ARG A 26 -10.97 -18.35 -3.12
N GLU A 27 -10.39 -19.40 -2.58
CA GLU A 27 -11.12 -20.51 -1.98
C GLU A 27 -11.88 -20.07 -0.71
N VAL A 28 -11.29 -19.19 0.11
CA VAL A 28 -11.89 -18.72 1.37
C VAL A 28 -13.06 -17.75 1.16
N ARG A 29 -12.96 -16.84 0.18
CA ARG A 29 -13.92 -15.74 0.04
C ARG A 29 -14.32 -15.38 -1.40
N GLY A 30 -13.97 -16.23 -2.36
CA GLY A 30 -14.21 -15.99 -3.79
C GLY A 30 -13.21 -14.99 -4.41
N ALA A 31 -13.26 -14.87 -5.72
CA ALA A 31 -12.47 -13.91 -6.49
C ALA A 31 -13.17 -12.54 -6.49
N GLU A 32 -12.76 -11.64 -5.63
CA GLU A 32 -13.30 -10.27 -5.58
C GLU A 32 -12.20 -9.24 -5.79
N ILE A 33 -12.34 -8.42 -6.85
CA ILE A 33 -11.58 -7.19 -7.02
C ILE A 33 -12.53 -6.03 -6.76
N ASP A 34 -12.37 -5.36 -5.62
CA ASP A 34 -13.13 -4.17 -5.28
C ASP A 34 -12.36 -2.92 -5.73
N PRO A 35 -12.82 -2.22 -6.79
CA PRO A 35 -12.10 -1.06 -7.33
C PRO A 35 -11.92 0.10 -6.35
N LYS A 36 -12.77 0.19 -5.32
CA LYS A 36 -12.68 1.22 -4.28
C LYS A 36 -11.58 0.90 -3.24
N HIS A 37 -11.28 -0.37 -3.09
CA HIS A 37 -10.35 -0.90 -2.10
C HIS A 37 -9.17 -1.65 -2.74
N THR A 38 -8.83 -1.28 -3.98
CA THR A 38 -7.67 -1.78 -4.71
C THR A 38 -6.93 -0.61 -5.33
N CYS A 39 -5.64 -0.51 -5.09
CA CYS A 39 -4.75 0.41 -5.81
C CYS A 39 -4.08 -0.34 -6.97
N VAL A 40 -3.85 0.35 -8.08
CA VAL A 40 -3.03 -0.13 -9.19
C VAL A 40 -1.76 0.69 -9.24
N ALA A 41 -0.64 0.02 -9.36
CA ALA A 41 0.68 0.63 -9.44
C ALA A 41 1.40 0.17 -10.72
N TYR A 42 2.12 1.09 -11.34
CA TYR A 42 3.08 0.81 -12.41
C TYR A 42 4.45 1.31 -11.97
N ARG A 43 5.49 0.48 -12.16
CA ARG A 43 6.85 0.88 -11.79
C ARG A 43 7.88 0.28 -12.73
N ALA A 44 9.03 0.97 -12.84
CA ALA A 44 10.24 0.46 -13.45
C ALA A 44 11.48 0.89 -12.66
N TYR A 45 12.60 0.22 -12.89
CA TYR A 45 13.88 0.70 -12.38
C TYR A 45 14.59 1.54 -13.44
N TYR A 46 15.21 2.62 -12.98
CA TYR A 46 16.00 3.55 -13.79
C TYR A 46 17.39 3.71 -13.19
N SER A 47 18.41 3.83 -14.05
CA SER A 47 19.75 4.27 -13.68
C SER A 47 19.98 5.70 -14.16
N GLY A 48 20.88 6.44 -13.51
CA GLY A 48 21.29 7.76 -13.95
C GLY A 48 20.25 8.88 -13.75
N VAL A 49 19.27 8.69 -12.87
CA VAL A 49 18.30 9.74 -12.48
C VAL A 49 19.04 10.83 -11.72
N LYS A 50 19.02 12.07 -12.23
CA LYS A 50 19.72 13.22 -11.61
C LYS A 50 19.07 13.65 -10.30
N GLY A 51 19.86 14.17 -9.39
CA GLY A 51 19.39 14.69 -8.09
C GLY A 51 18.92 13.61 -7.11
N MET A 52 19.30 12.35 -7.33
CA MET A 52 19.06 11.28 -6.37
C MET A 52 19.87 11.48 -5.11
N ASN A 53 19.23 11.26 -3.98
CA ASN A 53 19.84 11.21 -2.65
C ASN A 53 19.21 10.02 -1.87
N ASN A 54 19.48 9.91 -0.57
CA ASN A 54 18.93 8.84 0.26
C ASN A 54 17.50 9.15 0.77
N THR A 55 16.72 9.91 0.02
CA THR A 55 15.36 10.31 0.38
C THR A 55 14.33 9.59 -0.49
N LEU A 56 13.27 9.08 0.13
CA LEU A 56 12.09 8.62 -0.59
C LEU A 56 11.31 9.85 -1.07
N GLU A 57 11.11 9.97 -2.37
CA GLU A 57 10.38 11.09 -2.96
C GLU A 57 8.97 10.66 -3.36
N ILE A 58 7.97 11.37 -2.88
CA ILE A 58 6.56 11.22 -3.26
C ILE A 58 6.08 12.55 -3.83
N HIS A 59 5.53 12.51 -5.04
CA HIS A 59 5.10 13.69 -5.78
C HIS A 59 3.62 13.59 -6.14
N PHE A 60 2.85 14.60 -5.76
CA PHE A 60 1.45 14.74 -6.16
C PHE A 60 1.38 15.51 -7.48
N VAL A 61 1.18 14.77 -8.56
CA VAL A 61 1.15 15.34 -9.92
C VAL A 61 -0.29 15.40 -10.42
N LYS A 62 -0.74 16.55 -10.89
CA LYS A 62 -2.14 16.82 -11.27
C LYS A 62 -2.72 15.76 -12.22
N SER A 63 -1.93 15.26 -13.17
CA SER A 63 -2.37 14.28 -14.17
C SER A 63 -2.74 12.90 -13.60
N ILE A 64 -2.34 12.61 -12.36
CA ILE A 64 -2.60 11.32 -11.69
C ILE A 64 -3.31 11.47 -10.33
N MET A 65 -3.83 12.65 -10.01
CA MET A 65 -4.59 12.85 -8.78
C MET A 65 -5.89 12.02 -8.80
N PRO A 66 -6.26 11.40 -7.67
CA PRO A 66 -5.68 11.43 -6.31
C PRO A 66 -4.61 10.36 -6.05
N GLY A 67 -3.82 9.98 -7.03
CA GLY A 67 -2.64 9.13 -6.88
C GLY A 67 -1.36 9.93 -6.69
N TYR A 68 -0.22 9.24 -6.70
CA TYR A 68 1.09 9.88 -6.59
C TYR A 68 2.13 9.22 -7.51
N PHE A 69 3.18 9.98 -7.82
CA PHE A 69 4.39 9.52 -8.49
C PHE A 69 5.50 9.41 -7.46
N TRP A 70 6.34 8.39 -7.54
CA TRP A 70 7.47 8.23 -6.62
C TRP A 70 8.79 8.02 -7.34
N ILE A 71 9.87 8.44 -6.65
CA ILE A 71 11.25 8.14 -7.00
C ILE A 71 11.93 7.66 -5.72
N PHE A 72 12.19 6.37 -5.61
CA PHE A 72 12.81 5.78 -4.43
C PHE A 72 14.21 5.25 -4.76
N PRO A 73 15.24 5.59 -3.99
CA PRO A 73 16.57 5.03 -4.17
C PRO A 73 16.54 3.51 -3.93
N ALA A 74 17.10 2.76 -4.86
CA ALA A 74 17.13 1.29 -4.82
C ALA A 74 18.56 0.73 -4.68
N GLY A 75 19.52 1.58 -4.26
CA GLY A 75 20.94 1.21 -4.18
C GLY A 75 21.64 1.19 -5.54
N ASN A 76 22.96 1.18 -5.52
CA ASN A 76 23.82 1.06 -6.71
C ASN A 76 23.48 2.03 -7.86
N GLY A 77 23.07 3.26 -7.53
CA GLY A 77 22.68 4.27 -8.54
C GLY A 77 21.34 3.99 -9.22
N LEU A 78 20.56 3.04 -8.73
CA LEU A 78 19.23 2.72 -9.24
C LEU A 78 18.14 3.49 -8.50
N ALA A 79 17.09 3.85 -9.24
CA ALA A 79 15.85 4.38 -8.73
C ALA A 79 14.68 3.44 -9.07
N ASN A 80 13.84 3.12 -8.07
CA ASN A 80 12.52 2.56 -8.29
C ASN A 80 11.57 3.74 -8.55
N VAL A 81 11.05 3.82 -9.76
CA VAL A 81 10.19 4.93 -10.22
C VAL A 81 8.83 4.39 -10.59
N GLY A 82 7.77 5.03 -10.12
CA GLY A 82 6.43 4.55 -10.46
C GLY A 82 5.31 5.52 -10.13
N VAL A 83 4.10 5.07 -10.42
CA VAL A 83 2.83 5.74 -10.16
C VAL A 83 1.85 4.77 -9.53
N GLY A 84 1.02 5.25 -8.62
CA GLY A 84 -0.06 4.48 -8.02
C GLY A 84 -1.34 5.28 -7.87
N MET A 85 -2.49 4.62 -8.05
CA MET A 85 -3.80 5.22 -7.90
C MET A 85 -4.84 4.18 -7.54
N VAL A 86 -5.85 4.56 -6.76
CA VAL A 86 -7.02 3.70 -6.51
C VAL A 86 -7.73 3.39 -7.82
N MET A 87 -7.99 2.12 -8.07
CA MET A 87 -8.56 1.61 -9.33
C MET A 87 -9.89 2.31 -9.68
N GLY A 88 -10.75 2.56 -8.70
CA GLY A 88 -12.01 3.26 -8.90
C GLY A 88 -11.82 4.69 -9.41
N SER A 89 -10.85 5.41 -8.86
CA SER A 89 -10.50 6.77 -9.31
C SER A 89 -9.88 6.75 -10.69
N MET A 90 -8.97 5.81 -10.96
CA MET A 90 -8.34 5.62 -12.27
C MET A 90 -9.39 5.37 -13.36
N LYS A 91 -10.35 4.46 -13.11
CA LYS A 91 -11.44 4.15 -14.06
C LYS A 91 -12.35 5.36 -14.29
N LYS A 92 -12.75 6.05 -13.20
CA LYS A 92 -13.62 7.24 -13.29
C LYS A 92 -12.98 8.36 -14.11
N ALA A 93 -11.66 8.58 -13.95
CA ALA A 93 -10.91 9.61 -14.66
C ALA A 93 -10.43 9.15 -16.05
N ASN A 94 -10.66 7.89 -16.43
CA ASN A 94 -10.18 7.28 -17.69
C ASN A 94 -8.67 7.45 -17.91
N ILE A 95 -7.87 7.27 -16.84
CA ILE A 95 -6.42 7.47 -16.86
C ILE A 95 -5.71 6.16 -17.17
N SER A 96 -4.81 6.18 -18.16
CA SER A 96 -3.79 5.15 -18.35
C SER A 96 -2.56 5.49 -17.50
N LEU A 97 -2.40 4.82 -16.35
CA LEU A 97 -1.29 5.10 -15.43
C LEU A 97 0.09 4.88 -16.08
N GLN A 98 0.22 3.87 -16.95
CA GLN A 98 1.48 3.64 -17.66
C GLN A 98 1.84 4.84 -18.56
N LYS A 99 0.87 5.35 -19.35
CA LYS A 99 1.08 6.53 -20.18
C LYS A 99 1.34 7.79 -19.34
N ALA A 100 0.61 7.93 -18.23
CA ALA A 100 0.80 9.04 -17.30
C ALA A 100 2.21 9.04 -16.67
N MET A 101 2.71 7.86 -16.25
CA MET A 101 4.08 7.70 -15.74
C MET A 101 5.11 8.15 -16.77
N LEU A 102 5.00 7.68 -18.01
CA LEU A 102 5.93 8.06 -19.09
C LEU A 102 5.82 9.55 -19.44
N GLY A 103 4.61 10.12 -19.42
CA GLY A 103 4.39 11.56 -19.61
C GLY A 103 5.01 12.40 -18.49
N ILE A 104 4.91 11.95 -17.23
CA ILE A 104 5.57 12.65 -16.11
C ILE A 104 7.08 12.63 -16.29
N ILE A 105 7.66 11.48 -16.62
CA ILE A 105 9.11 11.33 -16.81
C ILE A 105 9.63 12.19 -17.97
N GLY A 106 8.93 12.17 -19.11
CA GLY A 106 9.45 12.78 -20.35
C GLY A 106 8.98 14.21 -20.63
N GLN A 107 7.87 14.66 -20.07
CA GLN A 107 7.24 15.93 -20.47
C GLN A 107 7.02 16.90 -19.30
N ASN A 108 6.97 16.44 -18.06
CA ASN A 108 6.77 17.32 -16.92
C ASN A 108 8.04 18.11 -16.62
N GLU A 109 7.92 19.44 -16.56
CA GLU A 109 9.02 20.39 -16.38
C GLU A 109 9.90 20.09 -15.15
N MET A 110 9.31 19.56 -14.08
CA MET A 110 10.04 19.20 -12.85
C MET A 110 10.92 17.97 -13.04
N PHE A 111 10.52 17.03 -13.92
CA PHE A 111 11.16 15.70 -14.01
C PHE A 111 11.96 15.50 -15.29
N LYS A 112 11.59 16.13 -16.42
CA LYS A 112 12.23 15.90 -17.71
C LYS A 112 13.75 16.05 -17.66
N GLU A 113 14.28 17.06 -16.95
CA GLU A 113 15.71 17.29 -16.80
C GLU A 113 16.39 16.22 -15.91
N ARG A 114 15.67 15.71 -14.92
CA ARG A 114 16.16 14.64 -14.03
C ARG A 114 16.32 13.31 -14.77
N PHE A 115 15.45 13.06 -15.74
CA PHE A 115 15.43 11.83 -16.52
C PHE A 115 16.08 11.96 -17.90
N ALA A 116 16.59 13.13 -18.30
CA ALA A 116 17.13 13.38 -19.64
C ALA A 116 18.26 12.41 -20.05
N THR A 117 19.04 11.93 -19.09
CA THR A 117 20.13 10.95 -19.28
C THR A 117 19.89 9.62 -18.56
N ALA A 118 18.71 9.46 -17.95
CA ALA A 118 18.38 8.24 -17.25
C ALA A 118 18.01 7.12 -18.22
N ALA A 119 18.44 5.89 -17.92
CA ALA A 119 18.10 4.70 -18.69
C ALA A 119 17.13 3.83 -17.90
N GLN A 120 16.05 3.39 -18.53
CA GLN A 120 15.17 2.36 -17.98
C GLN A 120 15.89 1.01 -18.05
N VAL A 121 16.11 0.39 -16.89
CA VAL A 121 16.89 -0.87 -16.77
C VAL A 121 16.02 -2.09 -16.44
N SER A 122 14.70 -1.91 -16.35
CA SER A 122 13.75 -3.01 -16.21
C SER A 122 12.49 -2.77 -17.04
N PRO A 123 11.72 -3.79 -17.40
CA PRO A 123 10.37 -3.61 -17.92
C PRO A 123 9.48 -2.85 -16.94
N ILE A 124 8.48 -2.13 -17.47
CA ILE A 124 7.42 -1.56 -16.62
C ILE A 124 6.55 -2.70 -16.12
N GLY A 125 6.56 -2.93 -14.81
CA GLY A 125 5.69 -3.89 -14.15
C GLY A 125 4.43 -3.22 -13.64
N ALA A 126 3.29 -3.91 -13.75
CA ALA A 126 2.02 -3.51 -13.16
C ALA A 126 1.68 -4.42 -11.99
N TRP A 127 1.15 -3.85 -10.91
CA TRP A 127 0.76 -4.61 -9.73
C TRP A 127 -0.51 -4.04 -9.11
N SER A 128 -1.35 -4.91 -8.56
CA SER A 128 -2.50 -4.51 -7.76
C SER A 128 -2.16 -4.61 -6.28
N LEU A 129 -2.66 -3.67 -5.50
CA LEU A 129 -2.44 -3.58 -4.06
C LEU A 129 -3.80 -3.64 -3.36
N PRO A 130 -4.14 -4.74 -2.66
CA PRO A 130 -5.41 -4.90 -1.98
C PRO A 130 -5.39 -4.12 -0.66
N LEU A 131 -6.09 -2.99 -0.63
CA LEU A 131 -6.05 -2.06 0.49
C LEU A 131 -6.82 -2.60 1.70
N GLY A 132 -6.25 -2.41 2.89
CA GLY A 132 -6.85 -2.74 4.18
C GLY A 132 -7.96 -1.78 4.64
N SER A 133 -8.42 -0.91 3.75
CA SER A 133 -9.56 -0.02 3.96
C SER A 133 -10.93 -0.73 3.98
N LYS A 134 -10.95 -2.03 3.69
CA LYS A 134 -12.12 -2.91 3.77
C LYS A 134 -11.72 -4.13 4.59
N LYS A 135 -12.43 -4.36 5.71
CA LYS A 135 -12.27 -5.60 6.47
C LYS A 135 -12.72 -6.78 5.62
N ARG A 136 -11.87 -7.78 5.50
CA ARG A 136 -12.14 -9.01 4.73
C ARG A 136 -12.10 -10.22 5.65
N VAL A 137 -12.72 -11.31 5.24
CA VAL A 137 -12.56 -12.63 5.88
C VAL A 137 -11.13 -13.09 5.66
N VAL A 138 -10.44 -13.40 6.74
CA VAL A 138 -9.01 -13.78 6.72
C VAL A 138 -8.75 -15.17 7.31
N HIS A 139 -9.80 -15.92 7.61
CA HIS A 139 -9.72 -17.31 8.08
C HIS A 139 -10.91 -18.13 7.55
N ALA A 140 -10.72 -19.44 7.53
CA ALA A 140 -11.75 -20.46 7.30
C ALA A 140 -11.31 -21.76 8.02
N ASP A 141 -12.07 -22.86 7.92
CA ASP A 141 -11.65 -24.14 8.46
C ASP A 141 -10.27 -24.53 7.94
N SER A 142 -9.33 -24.69 8.85
CA SER A 142 -7.92 -25.04 8.58
C SER A 142 -7.17 -24.05 7.67
N VAL A 143 -7.62 -22.79 7.55
CA VAL A 143 -6.97 -21.77 6.69
C VAL A 143 -6.85 -20.43 7.40
N LEU A 144 -5.66 -19.81 7.28
CA LEU A 144 -5.40 -18.42 7.64
C LEU A 144 -4.83 -17.66 6.44
N LEU A 145 -5.17 -16.37 6.27
CA LEU A 145 -4.64 -15.50 5.22
C LEU A 145 -3.78 -14.40 5.83
N VAL A 146 -2.65 -14.07 5.19
CA VAL A 146 -1.71 -13.03 5.67
C VAL A 146 -1.30 -12.06 4.55
N GLY A 147 -0.79 -10.90 4.90
CA GLY A 147 -0.28 -9.90 3.95
C GLY A 147 -1.28 -9.50 2.88
N ASP A 148 -0.83 -9.44 1.62
CA ASP A 148 -1.69 -9.07 0.49
C ASP A 148 -2.78 -10.11 0.22
N ALA A 149 -2.56 -11.39 0.52
CA ALA A 149 -3.61 -12.40 0.45
C ALA A 149 -4.77 -12.10 1.42
N ALA A 150 -4.48 -11.50 2.58
CA ALA A 150 -5.48 -10.98 3.51
C ALA A 150 -6.02 -9.59 3.12
N GLY A 151 -5.34 -8.86 2.22
CA GLY A 151 -5.73 -7.53 1.78
C GLY A 151 -5.42 -6.44 2.81
N LEU A 152 -4.17 -6.39 3.30
CA LEU A 152 -3.76 -5.57 4.44
C LEU A 152 -2.87 -4.37 4.06
N VAL A 153 -2.75 -4.02 2.79
CA VAL A 153 -1.95 -2.86 2.34
C VAL A 153 -2.52 -1.58 2.93
N ASP A 154 -1.65 -0.72 3.47
CA ASP A 154 -2.05 0.59 4.01
C ASP A 154 -2.67 1.45 2.90
N PRO A 155 -3.90 1.97 3.07
CA PRO A 155 -4.59 2.66 2.01
C PRO A 155 -4.00 4.03 1.66
N PHE A 156 -3.29 4.69 2.58
CA PHE A 156 -2.72 6.02 2.34
C PHE A 156 -1.34 5.95 1.68
N SER A 157 -0.43 5.17 2.28
CA SER A 157 0.95 5.07 1.83
C SER A 157 1.17 4.02 0.74
N GLY A 158 0.31 3.01 0.62
CA GLY A 158 0.54 1.83 -0.23
C GLY A 158 1.57 0.85 0.36
N GLU A 159 2.00 1.05 1.62
CA GLU A 159 2.92 0.16 2.33
C GLU A 159 2.17 -1.09 2.80
N GLY A 160 2.79 -2.27 2.69
CA GLY A 160 2.18 -3.54 3.08
C GLY A 160 3.11 -4.46 3.84
N ILE A 161 4.42 -4.17 3.89
CA ILE A 161 5.44 -5.05 4.46
C ILE A 161 5.25 -5.21 5.97
N GLY A 162 5.02 -4.11 6.69
CA GLY A 162 4.80 -4.13 8.13
C GLY A 162 3.57 -4.96 8.52
N ASN A 163 2.45 -4.75 7.80
CA ASN A 163 1.22 -5.51 8.02
C ASN A 163 1.37 -6.98 7.62
N ALA A 164 2.15 -7.29 6.59
CA ALA A 164 2.43 -8.68 6.20
C ALA A 164 3.23 -9.41 7.29
N LEU A 165 4.27 -8.79 7.85
CA LEU A 165 5.05 -9.35 8.95
C LEU A 165 4.22 -9.54 10.22
N LEU A 166 3.41 -8.55 10.59
CA LEU A 166 2.53 -8.62 11.75
C LEU A 166 1.50 -9.75 11.61
N SER A 167 0.79 -9.78 10.47
CA SER A 167 -0.21 -10.82 10.21
C SER A 167 0.40 -12.21 10.17
N GLY A 168 1.59 -12.35 9.58
CA GLY A 168 2.33 -13.63 9.59
C GLY A 168 2.69 -14.10 11.00
N LYS A 169 3.17 -13.18 11.86
CA LYS A 169 3.47 -13.48 13.26
C LYS A 169 2.21 -13.92 14.03
N LEU A 170 1.10 -13.19 13.89
CA LEU A 170 -0.16 -13.53 14.56
C LEU A 170 -0.72 -14.85 14.05
N ALA A 171 -0.66 -15.09 12.73
CA ALA A 171 -1.11 -16.34 12.13
C ALA A 171 -0.30 -17.54 12.65
N ALA A 172 1.02 -17.41 12.77
CA ALA A 172 1.88 -18.44 13.32
C ALA A 172 1.52 -18.77 14.78
N THR A 173 1.28 -17.76 15.61
CA THR A 173 0.86 -17.94 17.00
C THR A 173 -0.48 -18.69 17.09
N VAL A 174 -1.48 -18.28 16.31
CA VAL A 174 -2.81 -18.90 16.34
C VAL A 174 -2.77 -20.31 15.74
N ALA A 175 -1.95 -20.54 14.72
CA ALA A 175 -1.75 -21.88 14.15
C ALA A 175 -1.15 -22.84 15.17
N ASP A 176 -0.16 -22.42 15.95
CA ASP A 176 0.43 -23.22 17.02
C ASP A 176 -0.59 -23.56 18.12
N GLU A 177 -1.38 -22.56 18.56
CA GLU A 177 -2.49 -22.77 19.51
C GLU A 177 -3.52 -23.79 18.98
N ALA A 178 -3.93 -23.66 17.71
CA ALA A 178 -4.91 -24.53 17.07
C ALA A 178 -4.40 -25.98 16.94
N LEU A 179 -3.16 -26.13 16.50
CA LEU A 179 -2.53 -27.44 16.34
C LEU A 179 -2.33 -28.14 17.70
N SER A 180 -1.96 -27.39 18.75
CA SER A 180 -1.81 -27.87 20.11
C SER A 180 -3.15 -28.31 20.73
N ALA A 181 -4.24 -27.55 20.42
CA ALA A 181 -5.58 -27.88 20.85
C ALA A 181 -6.23 -29.02 20.04
N GLY A 182 -5.66 -29.37 18.88
CA GLY A 182 -6.26 -30.30 17.94
C GLY A 182 -7.52 -29.78 17.26
N ASP A 183 -7.75 -28.47 17.28
CA ASP A 183 -8.92 -27.80 16.70
C ASP A 183 -8.50 -26.70 15.72
N THR A 184 -8.69 -26.97 14.43
CA THR A 184 -8.42 -26.02 13.32
C THR A 184 -9.72 -25.50 12.68
N SER A 185 -10.84 -25.60 13.39
CA SER A 185 -12.13 -25.08 12.91
C SER A 185 -12.09 -23.56 12.73
N SER A 186 -12.95 -23.05 11.86
CA SER A 186 -13.14 -21.61 11.67
C SER A 186 -13.51 -20.91 12.99
N ALA A 187 -14.29 -21.56 13.85
CA ALA A 187 -14.64 -21.05 15.18
C ALA A 187 -13.41 -20.85 16.07
N PHE A 188 -12.46 -21.80 16.06
CA PHE A 188 -11.21 -21.65 16.79
C PHE A 188 -10.31 -20.59 16.17
N LEU A 189 -10.20 -20.57 14.83
CA LEU A 189 -9.33 -19.65 14.08
C LEU A 189 -9.86 -18.19 14.04
N ALA A 190 -11.12 -17.94 14.42
CA ALA A 190 -11.69 -16.57 14.55
C ALA A 190 -10.88 -15.67 15.48
N ARG A 191 -10.16 -16.24 16.46
CA ARG A 191 -9.23 -15.50 17.34
C ARG A 191 -8.08 -14.81 16.58
N TYR A 192 -7.71 -15.32 15.40
CA TYR A 192 -6.77 -14.65 14.51
C TYR A 192 -7.38 -13.37 13.96
N ASP A 193 -8.61 -13.44 13.47
CA ASP A 193 -9.35 -12.27 12.97
C ASP A 193 -9.47 -11.19 14.06
N GLU A 194 -9.83 -11.59 15.29
CA GLU A 194 -9.96 -10.66 16.42
C GLU A 194 -8.64 -9.98 16.77
N ARG A 195 -7.55 -10.76 16.89
CA ARG A 195 -6.21 -10.23 17.20
C ARG A 195 -5.70 -9.32 16.09
N LEU A 196 -5.81 -9.74 14.84
CA LEU A 196 -5.34 -8.98 13.69
C LEU A 196 -6.04 -7.64 13.59
N TRP A 197 -7.38 -7.65 13.56
CA TRP A 197 -8.13 -6.41 13.42
C TRP A 197 -8.09 -5.55 14.69
N GLY A 198 -7.94 -6.14 15.86
CA GLY A 198 -7.65 -5.40 17.09
C GLY A 198 -6.39 -4.56 17.00
N GLU A 199 -5.34 -5.08 16.38
CA GLU A 199 -4.05 -4.39 16.21
C GLU A 199 -4.07 -3.31 15.11
N ILE A 200 -4.68 -3.60 13.93
CA ILE A 200 -4.47 -2.76 12.74
C ILE A 200 -5.69 -1.95 12.30
N SER A 201 -6.92 -2.26 12.76
CA SER A 201 -8.14 -1.64 12.21
C SER A 201 -8.18 -0.12 12.40
N ASN A 202 -7.73 0.38 13.54
CA ASN A 202 -7.70 1.81 13.82
C ASN A 202 -6.73 2.54 12.88
N GLU A 203 -5.54 1.99 12.67
CA GLU A 203 -4.53 2.57 11.77
C GLU A 203 -5.01 2.56 10.32
N LEU A 204 -5.54 1.43 9.85
CA LEU A 204 -6.06 1.31 8.48
C LEU A 204 -7.25 2.23 8.22
N SER A 205 -8.17 2.35 9.18
CA SER A 205 -9.31 3.26 9.08
C SER A 205 -8.86 4.72 8.99
N MET A 206 -7.85 5.08 9.77
CA MET A 206 -7.26 6.41 9.77
C MET A 206 -6.55 6.70 8.45
N SER A 207 -5.72 5.77 7.97
CA SER A 207 -5.06 5.85 6.67
C SER A 207 -6.08 5.97 5.53
N TYR A 208 -7.21 5.27 5.61
CA TYR A 208 -8.28 5.40 4.63
C TYR A 208 -8.93 6.79 4.63
N ASN A 209 -9.15 7.37 5.80
CA ASN A 209 -9.66 8.74 5.90
C ASN A 209 -8.66 9.75 5.32
N MET A 210 -7.37 9.59 5.60
CA MET A 210 -6.31 10.41 5.00
C MET A 210 -6.26 10.28 3.47
N GLN A 211 -6.39 9.06 2.94
CA GLN A 211 -6.48 8.83 1.49
C GLN A 211 -7.63 9.61 0.86
N ARG A 212 -8.81 9.60 1.50
CA ARG A 212 -9.98 10.35 1.02
C ARG A 212 -9.78 11.85 1.06
N LEU A 213 -9.19 12.37 2.13
CA LEU A 213 -8.87 13.79 2.28
C LEU A 213 -7.79 14.23 1.27
N GLY A 214 -6.77 13.41 1.02
CA GLY A 214 -5.76 13.65 0.00
C GLY A 214 -6.32 13.71 -1.44
N GLY A 215 -7.52 13.19 -1.68
CA GLY A 215 -8.26 13.35 -2.93
C GLY A 215 -8.92 14.73 -3.11
N VAL A 216 -8.92 15.58 -2.08
CA VAL A 216 -9.47 16.94 -2.13
C VAL A 216 -8.37 17.93 -2.45
N GLU A 217 -8.28 18.35 -3.72
CA GLU A 217 -7.15 19.12 -4.28
C GLU A 217 -6.82 20.40 -3.48
N TRP A 218 -7.83 21.18 -3.12
CA TRP A 218 -7.60 22.42 -2.36
C TRP A 218 -7.01 22.16 -0.96
N LEU A 219 -7.47 21.08 -0.29
CA LEU A 219 -6.99 20.73 1.04
C LEU A 219 -5.54 20.20 0.98
N LEU A 220 -5.23 19.38 -0.02
CA LEU A 220 -3.87 18.92 -0.25
C LEU A 220 -2.92 20.09 -0.52
N ASN A 221 -3.31 21.01 -1.41
CA ASN A 221 -2.51 22.20 -1.72
C ASN A 221 -2.29 23.09 -0.48
N PHE A 222 -3.32 23.24 0.36
CA PHE A 222 -3.21 23.96 1.62
C PHE A 222 -2.21 23.27 2.58
N VAL A 223 -2.31 21.97 2.77
CA VAL A 223 -1.41 21.19 3.64
C VAL A 223 0.04 21.27 3.14
N VAL A 224 0.26 21.10 1.84
CA VAL A 224 1.60 21.20 1.22
C VAL A 224 2.17 22.60 1.34
N SER A 225 1.36 23.64 1.13
CA SER A 225 1.78 25.04 1.28
C SER A 225 2.21 25.33 2.73
N LYS A 226 1.44 24.89 3.71
CA LYS A 226 1.80 25.02 5.13
C LYS A 226 3.06 24.25 5.50
N ALA A 227 3.25 23.04 4.96
CA ALA A 227 4.49 22.27 5.15
C ALA A 227 5.71 22.96 4.56
N SER A 228 5.53 23.70 3.46
CA SER A 228 6.62 24.46 2.84
C SER A 228 7.03 25.67 3.67
N SER A 229 6.10 26.30 4.40
CA SER A 229 6.33 27.49 5.20
C SER A 229 6.64 27.22 6.68
N SER A 230 6.35 26.04 7.21
CA SER A 230 6.51 25.68 8.62
C SER A 230 7.31 24.38 8.81
N GLY A 231 8.43 24.46 9.52
CA GLY A 231 9.23 23.29 9.86
C GLY A 231 8.43 22.25 10.67
N LYS A 232 7.59 22.71 11.62
CA LYS A 232 6.72 21.83 12.42
C LYS A 232 5.69 21.10 11.54
N ALA A 233 5.07 21.79 10.59
CA ALA A 233 4.11 21.17 9.67
C ALA A 233 4.80 20.15 8.75
N ARG A 234 6.03 20.42 8.31
CA ARG A 234 6.84 19.48 7.51
C ARG A 234 7.18 18.22 8.28
N GLU A 235 7.68 18.36 9.51
CA GLU A 235 8.01 17.24 10.40
C GLU A 235 6.78 16.39 10.69
N ALA A 236 5.68 17.04 10.93
CA ALA A 236 4.38 16.46 11.10
C ALA A 236 3.98 15.56 9.93
N ILE A 237 3.96 16.09 8.73
CA ILE A 237 3.56 15.38 7.50
C ILE A 237 4.55 14.24 7.21
N SER A 238 5.85 14.46 7.35
CA SER A 238 6.86 13.39 7.19
C SER A 238 6.66 12.28 8.21
N GLY A 239 6.29 12.61 9.44
CA GLY A 239 5.98 11.64 10.50
C GLY A 239 4.83 10.71 10.17
N THR A 240 3.84 11.12 9.35
CA THR A 240 2.71 10.27 8.96
C THR A 240 3.12 9.03 8.17
N PHE A 241 4.26 9.09 7.47
CA PHE A 241 4.79 7.95 6.71
C PHE A 241 5.66 7.02 7.56
N THR A 242 6.16 7.47 8.73
CA THR A 242 7.18 6.75 9.49
C THR A 242 6.76 6.42 10.92
N ASN A 243 5.75 7.09 11.49
CA ASN A 243 5.40 6.97 12.90
C ASN A 243 3.88 6.82 13.12
N LYS A 244 3.48 5.72 13.81
CA LYS A 244 2.08 5.42 14.16
C LYS A 244 1.41 6.49 15.04
N GLU A 245 2.16 7.10 15.97
CA GLU A 245 1.62 8.15 16.85
C GLU A 245 1.40 9.46 16.09
N ALA A 246 2.31 9.81 15.20
CA ALA A 246 2.14 10.95 14.31
C ALA A 246 0.90 10.77 13.40
N LYS A 247 0.66 9.57 12.87
CA LYS A 247 -0.58 9.28 12.11
C LYS A 247 -1.85 9.59 12.92
N LYS A 248 -1.88 9.30 14.23
CA LYS A 248 -3.05 9.56 15.08
C LYS A 248 -3.33 11.05 15.25
N GLU A 249 -2.30 11.85 15.43
CA GLU A 249 -2.42 13.29 15.59
C GLU A 249 -2.94 13.96 14.30
N TYR A 250 -2.45 13.53 13.13
CA TYR A 250 -2.76 14.14 11.83
C TYR A 250 -4.06 13.66 11.19
N ALA A 251 -4.60 12.54 11.61
CA ALA A 251 -5.95 12.11 11.21
C ALA A 251 -7.06 12.85 11.97
N SER A 252 -6.71 13.62 12.99
CA SER A 252 -7.69 14.39 13.77
C SER A 252 -8.13 15.66 13.03
N PRO A 253 -9.44 15.93 12.89
CA PRO A 253 -9.94 17.21 12.38
C PRO A 253 -9.37 18.43 13.13
N LEU A 254 -9.05 18.26 14.42
CA LEU A 254 -8.42 19.28 15.28
C LEU A 254 -7.01 19.66 14.79
N PHE A 255 -6.26 18.74 14.18
CA PHE A 255 -4.97 19.05 13.59
C PHE A 255 -5.12 20.03 12.42
N TYR A 256 -6.05 19.78 11.51
CA TYR A 256 -6.31 20.68 10.38
C TYR A 256 -6.81 22.04 10.85
N LEU A 257 -7.65 22.07 11.90
CA LEU A 257 -8.09 23.32 12.49
C LEU A 257 -6.91 24.11 13.09
N LYS A 258 -6.01 23.46 13.81
CA LYS A 258 -4.77 24.09 14.33
C LYS A 258 -3.85 24.57 13.20
N LEU A 259 -3.76 23.79 12.12
CA LEU A 259 -2.98 24.17 10.94
C LEU A 259 -3.57 25.38 10.19
N PHE A 260 -4.90 25.54 10.23
CA PHE A 260 -5.61 26.71 9.70
C PHE A 260 -5.36 27.98 10.54
N LEU A 261 -5.22 27.83 11.85
CA LEU A 261 -5.07 28.92 12.79
C LEU A 261 -3.59 29.34 13.03
N SER A 262 -2.63 28.56 12.55
CA SER A 262 -1.20 28.84 12.60
C SER A 262 -0.69 29.43 11.27
#